data_9df1927407be010555ff2949b5d5d7e7
#
_entry.id   9df1927407be010555ff2949b5d5d7e7
#
_cell.length_a   1.000
_cell.length_b   1.000
_cell.length_c   1.000
_cell.angle_alpha   90.00
_cell.angle_beta   90.00
_cell.angle_gamma   90.00
#
_symmetry.space_group_name_H-M   'P 1'
#
loop_
_entity.id
_entity.type
_entity.pdbx_description
1 polymer ?
#
loop_
_entity_poly.entity_id
_entity_poly.type
_entity_poly.pdbx_seq_one_letter_code
_entity_poly.pdbx_strand_id
1 'polypeptide(L)'
;MVVAIQEGVEKALADAGIENVASTSLKNSLIRYFEDEENKQSFDIYAKGKYQTVLNGDTADSILEKLRNFKEEALNTLVKKVFKVPVVKGSFSMTTGELCDWIREIIEKNNLKELVFIWDEFSEYFENNMHHLTGFQQVAELAATAPFCLLIVTHKAEGYFSDGDPDKRKILDRFVSPIHISLPENIAFELMHEALKVTDDVDKAAKWEKHRKSLEDRTMQSRSAVSKKIGLTDKDLSNVLPIHPYAALILQHISIYYTSTARSMFNFIKNDEGEDVKAFQWFIDRYDFSSQNPFVTIDMLWNFFYETGSQKLADGIREVLSCYTQKMDKELM
;
A
#
# COMPACT_ATOMS: atom_id res chain seq x y z
N MET A 1 6.46 -8.22 -13.99
CA MET A 1 5.82 -9.34 -13.29
C MET A 1 6.83 -10.31 -12.70
N VAL A 2 7.53 -11.10 -13.52
CA VAL A 2 8.45 -12.15 -13.04
C VAL A 2 9.43 -11.64 -11.99
N VAL A 3 10.12 -10.53 -12.26
CA VAL A 3 11.09 -9.92 -11.33
C VAL A 3 10.42 -9.51 -10.01
N ALA A 4 9.23 -8.89 -10.08
CA ALA A 4 8.53 -8.44 -8.87
C ALA A 4 8.08 -9.61 -7.97
N ILE A 5 7.62 -10.70 -8.58
CA ILE A 5 7.26 -11.92 -7.84
C ILE A 5 8.51 -12.56 -7.23
N GLN A 6 9.57 -12.69 -8.01
CA GLN A 6 10.84 -13.26 -7.54
C GLN A 6 11.39 -12.46 -6.36
N GLU A 7 11.53 -11.13 -6.49
CA GLU A 7 12.03 -10.27 -5.41
C GLU A 7 11.15 -10.32 -4.15
N GLY A 8 9.83 -10.36 -4.32
CA GLY A 8 8.89 -10.48 -3.21
C GLY A 8 9.05 -11.81 -2.45
N VAL A 9 9.18 -12.91 -3.18
CA VAL A 9 9.38 -14.24 -2.58
C VAL A 9 10.76 -14.34 -1.92
N GLU A 10 11.83 -13.88 -2.57
CA GLU A 10 13.19 -13.88 -2.00
C GLU A 10 13.24 -13.07 -0.70
N LYS A 11 12.59 -11.90 -0.66
CA LYS A 11 12.50 -11.07 0.53
C LYS A 11 11.76 -11.80 1.66
N ALA A 12 10.60 -12.38 1.37
CA ALA A 12 9.82 -13.11 2.37
C ALA A 12 10.57 -14.31 2.95
N LEU A 13 11.31 -15.04 2.12
CA LEU A 13 12.17 -16.15 2.57
C LEU A 13 13.30 -15.66 3.47
N ALA A 14 13.94 -14.54 3.10
CA ALA A 14 15.00 -13.94 3.92
C ALA A 14 14.47 -13.46 5.28
N ASP A 15 13.32 -12.79 5.31
CA ASP A 15 12.67 -12.31 6.53
C ASP A 15 12.23 -13.46 7.44
N ALA A 16 11.88 -14.62 6.87
CA ALA A 16 11.54 -15.84 7.59
C ALA A 16 12.78 -16.68 8.00
N GLY A 17 14.00 -16.26 7.67
CA GLY A 17 15.23 -17.00 7.93
C GLY A 17 15.37 -18.29 7.11
N ILE A 18 14.67 -18.39 5.98
CA ILE A 18 14.72 -19.53 5.06
C ILE A 18 15.84 -19.31 4.06
N GLU A 19 16.87 -20.15 4.11
CA GLU A 19 18.09 -19.95 3.31
C GLU A 19 18.10 -20.66 1.97
N ASN A 20 17.26 -21.67 1.78
CA ASN A 20 17.31 -22.51 0.56
C ASN A 20 16.48 -21.87 -0.56
N VAL A 21 17.11 -20.98 -1.30
CA VAL A 21 16.52 -20.28 -2.47
C VAL A 21 17.07 -20.78 -3.81
N ALA A 22 18.12 -21.59 -3.80
CA ALA A 22 18.68 -22.16 -5.03
C ALA A 22 17.87 -23.36 -5.47
N SER A 23 17.44 -23.35 -6.69
CA SER A 23 16.64 -24.38 -7.32
C SER A 23 17.26 -24.81 -8.64
N THR A 24 16.80 -25.93 -9.15
CA THR A 24 17.18 -26.41 -10.50
C THR A 24 16.77 -25.40 -11.56
N SER A 25 15.60 -24.81 -11.43
CA SER A 25 15.09 -23.79 -12.35
C SER A 25 15.94 -22.54 -12.35
N LEU A 26 16.31 -22.02 -11.18
CA LEU A 26 17.19 -20.86 -11.06
C LEU A 26 18.58 -21.13 -11.62
N LYS A 27 19.15 -22.32 -11.36
CA LYS A 27 20.39 -22.78 -11.94
C LYS A 27 20.34 -22.79 -13.47
N ASN A 28 19.30 -23.38 -14.05
CA ASN A 28 19.13 -23.46 -15.49
C ASN A 28 18.98 -22.08 -16.14
N SER A 29 18.25 -21.18 -15.49
CA SER A 29 18.11 -19.80 -15.95
C SER A 29 19.44 -19.03 -15.90
N LEU A 30 20.27 -19.23 -14.85
CA LEU A 30 21.60 -18.65 -14.76
C LEU A 30 22.57 -19.26 -15.78
N ILE A 31 22.49 -20.57 -16.07
CA ILE A 31 23.28 -21.19 -17.14
C ILE A 31 22.97 -20.51 -18.48
N ARG A 32 21.68 -20.36 -18.81
CA ARG A 32 21.26 -19.68 -20.04
C ARG A 32 21.76 -18.21 -20.07
N TYR A 33 21.69 -17.48 -18.94
CA TYR A 33 22.22 -16.12 -18.82
C TYR A 33 23.70 -16.04 -19.15
N PHE A 34 24.51 -16.98 -18.62
CA PHE A 34 25.94 -17.03 -18.84
C PHE A 34 26.36 -17.76 -20.14
N GLU A 35 25.45 -18.34 -20.92
CA GLU A 35 25.70 -18.82 -22.30
C GLU A 35 25.64 -17.67 -23.31
N ASP A 36 25.05 -16.53 -22.94
CA ASP A 36 25.02 -15.35 -23.79
C ASP A 36 26.34 -14.56 -23.67
N GLU A 37 26.98 -14.28 -24.82
CA GLU A 37 28.30 -13.66 -24.88
C GLU A 37 28.28 -12.16 -24.40
N GLU A 38 27.21 -11.43 -24.62
CA GLU A 38 27.09 -10.03 -24.14
C GLU A 38 26.99 -9.99 -22.62
N ASN A 39 26.24 -10.91 -22.04
CA ASN A 39 26.12 -11.04 -20.58
C ASN A 39 27.44 -11.48 -19.96
N LYS A 40 28.19 -12.40 -20.56
CA LYS A 40 29.53 -12.79 -20.10
C LYS A 40 30.48 -11.60 -20.06
N GLN A 41 30.59 -10.88 -21.18
CA GLN A 41 31.47 -9.72 -21.27
C GLN A 41 31.11 -8.65 -20.22
N SER A 42 29.84 -8.35 -20.09
CA SER A 42 29.34 -7.40 -19.11
C SER A 42 29.66 -7.84 -17.68
N PHE A 43 29.46 -9.12 -17.35
CA PHE A 43 29.79 -9.68 -16.04
C PHE A 43 31.29 -9.60 -15.75
N ASP A 44 32.14 -9.96 -16.68
CA ASP A 44 33.60 -10.00 -16.50
C ASP A 44 34.20 -8.61 -16.25
N ILE A 45 33.61 -7.55 -16.79
CA ILE A 45 33.99 -6.18 -16.50
C ILE A 45 33.82 -5.89 -14.99
N TYR A 46 32.69 -6.26 -14.40
CA TYR A 46 32.44 -6.10 -12.98
C TYR A 46 33.25 -7.07 -12.13
N ALA A 47 33.43 -8.31 -12.58
CA ALA A 47 34.19 -9.35 -11.88
C ALA A 47 35.68 -9.00 -11.74
N LYS A 48 36.30 -8.39 -12.75
CA LYS A 48 37.68 -7.90 -12.71
C LYS A 48 37.89 -6.63 -11.88
N GLY A 49 36.79 -5.92 -11.54
CA GLY A 49 36.80 -4.68 -10.79
C GLY A 49 36.42 -4.84 -9.32
N LYS A 50 35.41 -4.08 -8.91
CA LYS A 50 34.94 -3.97 -7.50
C LYS A 50 34.51 -5.30 -6.88
N TYR A 51 34.10 -6.28 -7.68
CA TYR A 51 33.53 -7.55 -7.22
C TYR A 51 34.54 -8.71 -7.23
N GLN A 52 35.79 -8.48 -7.58
CA GLN A 52 36.82 -9.52 -7.64
C GLN A 52 36.96 -10.33 -6.34
N THR A 53 36.95 -9.66 -5.20
CA THR A 53 37.03 -10.32 -3.89
C THR A 53 35.75 -11.11 -3.56
N VAL A 54 34.58 -10.59 -3.91
CA VAL A 54 33.28 -11.26 -3.67
C VAL A 54 33.18 -12.54 -4.47
N LEU A 55 33.68 -12.50 -5.71
CA LEU A 55 33.64 -13.61 -6.65
C LEU A 55 34.85 -14.54 -6.51
N ASN A 56 35.83 -14.24 -5.62
CA ASN A 56 37.08 -14.98 -5.49
C ASN A 56 37.88 -15.07 -6.80
N GLY A 57 37.77 -14.06 -7.67
CA GLY A 57 38.43 -14.03 -8.97
C GLY A 57 37.76 -14.85 -10.07
N ASP A 58 36.56 -15.36 -9.83
CA ASP A 58 35.80 -16.10 -10.84
C ASP A 58 35.40 -15.22 -12.04
N THR A 59 35.57 -15.76 -13.24
CA THR A 59 35.08 -15.19 -14.50
C THR A 59 33.70 -15.77 -14.84
N ALA A 60 33.04 -15.22 -15.85
CA ALA A 60 31.76 -15.73 -16.36
C ALA A 60 31.84 -17.22 -16.75
N ASP A 61 32.91 -17.64 -17.45
CA ASP A 61 33.12 -19.02 -17.82
C ASP A 61 33.36 -19.94 -16.62
N SER A 62 34.14 -19.47 -15.62
CA SER A 62 34.32 -20.21 -14.35
C SER A 62 33.00 -20.37 -13.60
N ILE A 63 32.16 -19.33 -13.54
CA ILE A 63 30.84 -19.38 -12.95
C ILE A 63 29.95 -20.39 -13.70
N LEU A 64 29.95 -20.36 -15.03
CA LEU A 64 29.17 -21.27 -15.87
C LEU A 64 29.57 -22.72 -15.64
N GLU A 65 30.86 -23.01 -15.55
CA GLU A 65 31.36 -24.35 -15.23
C GLU A 65 30.93 -24.81 -13.83
N LYS A 66 31.02 -23.93 -12.84
CA LYS A 66 30.58 -24.21 -11.47
C LYS A 66 29.08 -24.43 -11.38
N LEU A 67 28.28 -23.65 -12.10
CA LEU A 67 26.83 -23.85 -12.18
C LEU A 67 26.49 -25.24 -12.73
N ARG A 68 27.23 -25.73 -13.73
CA ARG A 68 27.01 -27.05 -14.31
C ARG A 68 27.38 -28.20 -13.38
N ASN A 69 28.42 -28.02 -12.58
CA ASN A 69 29.07 -29.12 -11.82
C ASN A 69 28.77 -29.14 -10.33
N PHE A 70 28.33 -28.03 -9.72
CA PHE A 70 28.14 -27.95 -8.28
C PHE A 70 26.90 -28.69 -7.78
N LYS A 71 27.07 -29.31 -6.60
CA LYS A 71 25.97 -29.84 -5.80
C LYS A 71 25.27 -28.71 -5.05
N GLU A 72 24.11 -29.01 -4.50
CA GLU A 72 23.11 -28.06 -3.99
C GLU A 72 23.63 -27.00 -3.02
N GLU A 73 24.42 -27.40 -2.01
CA GLU A 73 24.96 -26.45 -1.01
C GLU A 73 25.95 -25.43 -1.60
N ALA A 74 26.88 -25.94 -2.43
CA ALA A 74 27.84 -25.09 -3.14
C ALA A 74 27.16 -24.17 -4.16
N LEU A 75 26.07 -24.66 -4.76
CA LEU A 75 25.24 -23.90 -5.70
C LEU A 75 24.55 -22.72 -5.02
N ASN A 76 23.95 -22.90 -3.84
CA ASN A 76 23.32 -21.83 -3.06
C ASN A 76 24.30 -20.69 -2.79
N THR A 77 25.51 -21.03 -2.35
CA THR A 77 26.56 -20.06 -2.07
C THR A 77 27.00 -19.32 -3.33
N LEU A 78 27.13 -20.04 -4.45
CA LEU A 78 27.51 -19.44 -5.74
C LEU A 78 26.45 -18.46 -6.24
N VAL A 79 25.18 -18.87 -6.21
CA VAL A 79 24.03 -18.05 -6.65
C VAL A 79 23.98 -16.76 -5.83
N LYS A 80 24.07 -16.83 -4.50
CA LYS A 80 24.11 -15.64 -3.62
C LYS A 80 25.26 -14.69 -3.95
N LYS A 81 26.41 -15.19 -4.40
CA LYS A 81 27.56 -14.35 -4.83
C LYS A 81 27.31 -13.69 -6.17
N VAL A 82 26.79 -14.45 -7.13
CA VAL A 82 26.50 -13.97 -8.49
C VAL A 82 25.47 -12.84 -8.48
N PHE A 83 24.40 -12.97 -7.69
CA PHE A 83 23.38 -11.92 -7.56
C PHE A 83 23.84 -10.65 -6.80
N LYS A 84 25.04 -10.64 -6.17
CA LYS A 84 25.63 -9.41 -5.65
C LYS A 84 26.20 -8.52 -6.76
N VAL A 85 26.39 -9.05 -7.97
CA VAL A 85 26.90 -8.28 -9.11
C VAL A 85 25.76 -7.52 -9.76
N PRO A 86 25.78 -6.16 -9.82
CA PRO A 86 24.65 -5.37 -10.27
C PRO A 86 24.19 -5.67 -11.69
N VAL A 87 25.10 -6.02 -12.59
CA VAL A 87 24.72 -6.36 -13.97
C VAL A 87 23.86 -7.61 -14.03
N VAL A 88 24.14 -8.61 -13.20
CA VAL A 88 23.27 -9.81 -13.11
C VAL A 88 21.93 -9.42 -12.55
N LYS A 89 21.91 -8.69 -11.44
CA LYS A 89 20.66 -8.24 -10.82
C LYS A 89 19.78 -7.41 -11.75
N GLY A 90 20.38 -6.62 -12.65
CA GLY A 90 19.67 -5.72 -13.57
C GLY A 90 19.22 -6.38 -14.88
N SER A 91 19.90 -7.41 -15.36
CA SER A 91 19.63 -8.03 -16.68
C SER A 91 19.15 -9.49 -16.62
N PHE A 92 19.33 -10.14 -15.47
CA PHE A 92 18.81 -11.50 -15.28
C PHE A 92 17.30 -11.49 -15.13
N SER A 93 16.60 -12.28 -15.92
CA SER A 93 15.17 -12.56 -15.74
C SER A 93 14.87 -14.02 -16.08
N MET A 94 14.05 -14.65 -15.26
CA MET A 94 13.45 -15.94 -15.56
C MET A 94 12.30 -15.76 -16.57
N THR A 95 12.02 -16.79 -17.34
CA THR A 95 10.73 -16.90 -18.02
C THR A 95 9.63 -17.18 -17.00
N THR A 96 8.37 -16.96 -17.36
CA THR A 96 7.25 -17.25 -16.45
C THR A 96 7.20 -18.74 -16.07
N GLY A 97 7.50 -19.64 -17.00
CA GLY A 97 7.57 -21.08 -16.72
C GLY A 97 8.64 -21.40 -15.69
N GLU A 98 9.85 -20.86 -15.85
CA GLU A 98 10.95 -21.03 -14.89
C GLU A 98 10.62 -20.45 -13.51
N LEU A 99 9.90 -19.33 -13.45
CA LEU A 99 9.40 -18.77 -12.20
C LEU A 99 8.42 -19.73 -11.51
N CYS A 100 7.48 -20.30 -12.25
CA CYS A 100 6.53 -21.26 -11.69
C CYS A 100 7.23 -22.52 -11.16
N ASP A 101 8.22 -23.03 -11.87
CA ASP A 101 9.01 -24.19 -11.45
C ASP A 101 9.86 -23.86 -10.22
N TRP A 102 10.46 -22.69 -10.19
CA TRP A 102 11.21 -22.19 -9.04
C TRP A 102 10.33 -22.04 -7.78
N ILE A 103 9.11 -21.53 -7.92
CA ILE A 103 8.15 -21.44 -6.79
C ILE A 103 7.81 -22.84 -6.28
N ARG A 104 7.53 -23.82 -7.15
CA ARG A 104 7.28 -25.21 -6.75
C ARG A 104 8.46 -25.79 -5.97
N GLU A 105 9.67 -25.64 -6.49
CA GLU A 105 10.89 -26.14 -5.84
C GLU A 105 11.11 -25.49 -4.46
N ILE A 106 10.86 -24.19 -4.30
CA ILE A 106 10.95 -23.50 -2.99
C ILE A 106 9.97 -24.11 -2.01
N ILE A 107 8.72 -24.30 -2.40
CA ILE A 107 7.69 -24.88 -1.53
C ILE A 107 8.10 -26.29 -1.09
N GLU A 108 8.51 -27.14 -2.03
CA GLU A 108 8.90 -28.52 -1.76
C GLU A 108 10.15 -28.61 -0.88
N LYS A 109 11.24 -27.92 -1.26
CA LYS A 109 12.54 -28.01 -0.59
C LYS A 109 12.52 -27.43 0.82
N ASN A 110 11.69 -26.42 1.06
CA ASN A 110 11.55 -25.84 2.39
C ASN A 110 10.37 -26.40 3.19
N ASN A 111 9.69 -27.41 2.63
CA ASN A 111 8.50 -28.02 3.24
C ASN A 111 7.46 -26.99 3.69
N LEU A 112 7.22 -26.00 2.82
CA LEU A 112 6.24 -24.96 3.10
C LEU A 112 4.84 -25.55 2.93
N LYS A 113 3.93 -25.23 3.85
CA LYS A 113 2.53 -25.63 3.72
C LYS A 113 1.86 -24.94 2.56
N GLU A 114 2.16 -23.66 2.39
CA GLU A 114 1.61 -22.81 1.34
C GLU A 114 2.48 -21.56 1.19
N LEU A 115 2.55 -21.02 -0.02
CA LEU A 115 3.13 -19.72 -0.32
C LEU A 115 2.01 -18.80 -0.82
N VAL A 116 1.73 -17.74 -0.07
CA VAL A 116 0.73 -16.74 -0.42
C VAL A 116 1.43 -15.51 -0.97
N PHE A 117 1.14 -15.16 -2.21
CA PHE A 117 1.62 -13.93 -2.84
C PHE A 117 0.48 -12.92 -2.95
N ILE A 118 0.63 -11.79 -2.26
CA ILE A 118 -0.36 -10.71 -2.26
C ILE A 118 0.15 -9.62 -3.22
N TRP A 119 -0.65 -9.32 -4.25
CA TRP A 119 -0.37 -8.24 -5.19
C TRP A 119 -1.33 -7.09 -4.94
N ASP A 120 -0.84 -6.08 -4.25
CA ASP A 120 -1.59 -4.85 -4.01
C ASP A 120 -1.49 -3.91 -5.23
N GLU A 121 -2.49 -3.05 -5.41
CA GLU A 121 -2.61 -2.11 -6.54
C GLU A 121 -2.52 -2.80 -7.91
N PHE A 122 -3.04 -4.02 -8.03
CA PHE A 122 -2.99 -4.81 -9.25
C PHE A 122 -3.59 -4.09 -10.47
N SER A 123 -4.53 -3.18 -10.27
CA SER A 123 -5.13 -2.39 -11.35
C SER A 123 -4.11 -1.62 -12.17
N GLU A 124 -3.11 -1.02 -11.51
CA GLU A 124 -2.06 -0.25 -12.18
C GLU A 124 -1.16 -1.15 -13.03
N TYR A 125 -0.78 -2.30 -12.47
CA TYR A 125 -0.04 -3.29 -13.26
C TYR A 125 -0.84 -3.76 -14.47
N PHE A 126 -2.12 -4.05 -14.30
CA PHE A 126 -3.01 -4.54 -15.34
C PHE A 126 -3.16 -3.53 -16.48
N GLU A 127 -3.39 -2.25 -16.16
CA GLU A 127 -3.50 -1.16 -17.15
C GLU A 127 -2.24 -1.02 -18.02
N ASN A 128 -1.08 -1.09 -17.39
CA ASN A 128 0.20 -0.91 -18.07
C ASN A 128 0.65 -2.15 -18.89
N ASN A 129 0.03 -3.32 -18.67
CA ASN A 129 0.47 -4.58 -19.27
C ASN A 129 -0.65 -5.36 -19.98
N MET A 130 -1.71 -4.69 -20.41
CA MET A 130 -2.91 -5.33 -21.02
C MET A 130 -2.60 -6.25 -22.21
N HIS A 131 -1.51 -5.99 -22.94
CA HIS A 131 -1.09 -6.78 -24.10
C HIS A 131 -0.14 -7.96 -23.76
N HIS A 132 0.24 -8.13 -22.49
CA HIS A 132 1.23 -9.11 -22.04
C HIS A 132 0.72 -9.97 -20.86
N LEU A 133 -0.55 -10.35 -20.90
CA LEU A 133 -1.20 -11.07 -19.79
C LEU A 133 -0.96 -12.59 -19.80
N THR A 134 -0.38 -13.16 -20.85
CA THR A 134 -0.14 -14.60 -20.96
C THR A 134 0.71 -15.14 -19.81
N GLY A 135 1.76 -14.41 -19.43
CA GLY A 135 2.60 -14.80 -18.30
C GLY A 135 1.85 -14.76 -16.96
N PHE A 136 0.95 -13.81 -16.78
CA PHE A 136 0.12 -13.72 -15.59
C PHE A 136 -0.85 -14.91 -15.48
N GLN A 137 -1.41 -15.36 -16.60
CA GLN A 137 -2.25 -16.57 -16.64
C GLN A 137 -1.51 -17.80 -16.11
N GLN A 138 -0.25 -17.99 -16.50
CA GLN A 138 0.57 -19.13 -16.06
C GLN A 138 0.79 -19.10 -14.53
N VAL A 139 1.03 -17.91 -13.97
CA VAL A 139 1.18 -17.76 -12.51
C VAL A 139 -0.15 -18.01 -11.77
N ALA A 140 -1.27 -17.57 -12.33
CA ALA A 140 -2.59 -17.89 -11.77
C ALA A 140 -2.91 -19.40 -11.83
N GLU A 141 -2.53 -20.08 -12.91
CA GLU A 141 -2.68 -21.52 -13.07
C GLU A 141 -1.80 -22.33 -12.10
N LEU A 142 -0.69 -21.76 -11.62
CA LEU A 142 0.16 -22.40 -10.61
C LEU A 142 -0.65 -22.72 -9.34
N ALA A 143 -1.57 -21.85 -8.93
CA ALA A 143 -2.41 -22.06 -7.77
C ALA A 143 -3.31 -23.29 -7.84
N ALA A 144 -3.63 -23.78 -9.05
CA ALA A 144 -4.39 -25.02 -9.24
C ALA A 144 -3.54 -26.29 -9.10
N THR A 145 -2.21 -26.19 -9.16
CA THR A 145 -1.30 -27.34 -9.25
C THR A 145 -0.24 -27.41 -8.15
N ALA A 146 -0.10 -26.38 -7.35
CA ALA A 146 0.87 -26.29 -6.27
C ALA A 146 0.22 -25.61 -5.04
N PRO A 147 0.77 -25.78 -3.82
CA PRO A 147 0.35 -25.04 -2.63
C PRO A 147 0.78 -23.57 -2.72
N PHE A 148 0.26 -22.87 -3.70
CA PHE A 148 0.50 -21.47 -4.00
C PHE A 148 -0.82 -20.73 -4.11
N CYS A 149 -0.95 -19.61 -3.42
CA CYS A 149 -2.13 -18.73 -3.49
C CYS A 149 -1.70 -17.38 -4.05
N LEU A 150 -2.38 -16.94 -5.11
CA LEU A 150 -2.23 -15.60 -5.66
C LEU A 150 -3.45 -14.77 -5.27
N LEU A 151 -3.23 -13.79 -4.39
CA LEU A 151 -4.24 -12.84 -3.94
C LEU A 151 -4.00 -11.50 -4.63
N ILE A 152 -4.94 -11.07 -5.45
CA ILE A 152 -4.88 -9.75 -6.08
C ILE A 152 -5.79 -8.78 -5.34
N VAL A 153 -5.27 -7.60 -5.03
CA VAL A 153 -6.01 -6.50 -4.40
C VAL A 153 -6.16 -5.37 -5.41
N THR A 154 -7.37 -4.87 -5.56
CA THR A 154 -7.70 -3.85 -6.54
C THR A 154 -8.74 -2.88 -6.00
N HIS A 155 -8.64 -1.61 -6.37
CA HIS A 155 -9.65 -0.58 -6.12
C HIS A 155 -10.68 -0.46 -7.24
N LYS A 156 -10.48 -1.17 -8.35
CA LYS A 156 -11.40 -1.16 -9.50
C LYS A 156 -12.47 -2.24 -9.34
N ALA A 157 -13.69 -1.91 -9.75
CA ALA A 157 -14.77 -2.88 -9.76
C ALA A 157 -14.49 -4.02 -10.75
N GLU A 158 -15.08 -5.20 -10.50
CA GLU A 158 -14.93 -6.39 -11.34
C GLU A 158 -15.23 -6.10 -12.82
N GLY A 159 -16.27 -5.32 -13.12
CA GLY A 159 -16.63 -4.90 -14.47
C GLY A 159 -15.51 -4.18 -15.22
N TYR A 160 -14.63 -3.49 -14.52
CA TYR A 160 -13.47 -2.82 -15.13
C TYR A 160 -12.52 -3.80 -15.83
N PHE A 161 -12.34 -4.99 -15.27
CA PHE A 161 -11.46 -6.02 -15.82
C PHE A 161 -12.14 -6.87 -16.90
N SER A 162 -13.48 -6.84 -16.99
CA SER A 162 -14.28 -7.66 -17.89
C SER A 162 -14.78 -6.92 -19.13
N ASP A 163 -14.66 -5.58 -19.20
CA ASP A 163 -15.23 -4.77 -20.26
C ASP A 163 -14.62 -5.11 -21.63
N GLY A 164 -15.40 -5.86 -22.42
CA GLY A 164 -15.28 -5.98 -23.86
C GLY A 164 -14.12 -6.83 -24.42
N ASP A 165 -13.12 -7.21 -23.62
CA ASP A 165 -11.95 -7.93 -24.07
C ASP A 165 -12.00 -9.42 -23.68
N PRO A 166 -12.09 -10.37 -24.65
CA PRO A 166 -12.16 -11.79 -24.36
C PRO A 166 -10.93 -12.32 -23.59
N ASP A 167 -9.75 -11.73 -23.78
CA ASP A 167 -8.53 -12.18 -23.12
C ASP A 167 -8.47 -11.77 -21.66
N LYS A 168 -9.02 -10.61 -21.33
CA LYS A 168 -9.22 -10.18 -19.94
C LYS A 168 -10.16 -11.12 -19.19
N ARG A 169 -11.27 -11.51 -19.81
CA ARG A 169 -12.26 -12.43 -19.24
C ARG A 169 -11.63 -13.79 -18.91
N LYS A 170 -10.81 -14.33 -19.79
CA LYS A 170 -10.09 -15.61 -19.55
C LYS A 170 -9.18 -15.59 -18.33
N ILE A 171 -8.65 -14.42 -17.96
CA ILE A 171 -7.82 -14.26 -16.75
C ILE A 171 -8.70 -14.30 -15.51
N LEU A 172 -9.80 -13.54 -15.52
CA LEU A 172 -10.73 -13.48 -14.39
C LEU A 172 -11.37 -14.84 -14.10
N ASP A 173 -11.67 -15.64 -15.14
CA ASP A 173 -12.22 -16.99 -15.02
C ASP A 173 -11.31 -17.96 -14.23
N ARG A 174 -10.04 -17.61 -13.99
CA ARG A 174 -9.11 -18.39 -13.16
C ARG A 174 -9.13 -18.02 -11.68
N PHE A 175 -9.77 -16.93 -11.35
CA PHE A 175 -9.94 -16.50 -9.97
C PHE A 175 -11.31 -16.93 -9.44
N VAL A 176 -11.38 -17.20 -8.16
CA VAL A 176 -12.66 -17.35 -7.46
C VAL A 176 -13.43 -16.02 -7.46
N SER A 177 -14.70 -16.06 -7.16
CA SER A 177 -15.51 -14.85 -7.04
C SER A 177 -14.84 -13.82 -6.13
N PRO A 178 -14.82 -12.55 -6.53
CA PRO A 178 -14.12 -11.52 -5.77
C PRO A 178 -14.75 -11.32 -4.38
N ILE A 179 -13.90 -11.08 -3.40
CA ILE A 179 -14.32 -10.68 -2.06
C ILE A 179 -14.39 -9.16 -2.05
N HIS A 180 -15.60 -8.62 -1.96
CA HIS A 180 -15.78 -7.18 -1.82
C HIS A 180 -15.61 -6.77 -0.37
N ILE A 181 -14.58 -5.95 -0.12
CA ILE A 181 -14.38 -5.32 1.18
C ILE A 181 -15.03 -3.95 1.12
N SER A 182 -16.21 -3.83 1.71
CA SER A 182 -16.86 -2.54 1.94
C SER A 182 -16.59 -2.11 3.38
N LEU A 183 -16.03 -0.92 3.55
CA LEU A 183 -15.90 -0.36 4.89
C LEU A 183 -17.27 0.12 5.36
N PRO A 184 -17.70 -0.20 6.60
CA PRO A 184 -18.90 0.35 7.19
C PRO A 184 -18.89 1.88 7.15
N GLU A 185 -20.05 2.51 7.02
CA GLU A 185 -20.17 3.98 7.00
C GLU A 185 -19.59 4.66 8.25
N ASN A 186 -19.63 3.96 9.40
CA ASN A 186 -19.09 4.42 10.66
C ASN A 186 -17.58 4.26 10.83
N ILE A 187 -16.90 3.51 9.95
CA ILE A 187 -15.45 3.22 10.10
C ILE A 187 -14.61 4.50 10.20
N ALA A 188 -15.00 5.56 9.49
CA ALA A 188 -14.29 6.84 9.57
C ALA A 188 -14.30 7.41 10.99
N PHE A 189 -15.40 7.24 11.74
CA PHE A 189 -15.52 7.69 13.11
C PHE A 189 -14.75 6.81 14.09
N GLU A 190 -14.73 5.49 13.86
CA GLU A 190 -13.89 4.58 14.64
C GLU A 190 -12.41 4.90 14.45
N LEU A 191 -11.97 5.12 13.21
CA LEU A 191 -10.60 5.52 12.90
C LEU A 191 -10.23 6.90 13.49
N MET A 192 -11.16 7.87 13.45
CA MET A 192 -10.97 9.14 14.14
C MET A 192 -10.80 8.95 15.64
N HIS A 193 -11.64 8.13 16.27
CA HIS A 193 -11.56 7.84 17.70
C HIS A 193 -10.20 7.20 18.06
N GLU A 194 -9.77 6.19 17.30
CA GLU A 194 -8.48 5.53 17.51
C GLU A 194 -7.27 6.47 17.30
N ALA A 195 -7.43 7.49 16.46
CA ALA A 195 -6.39 8.48 16.22
C ALA A 195 -6.33 9.56 17.33
N LEU A 196 -7.44 9.80 18.02
CA LEU A 196 -7.59 10.77 19.10
C LEU A 196 -7.29 10.11 20.46
N LYS A 197 -6.01 9.98 20.79
CA LYS A 197 -5.59 9.36 22.05
C LYS A 197 -5.59 10.38 23.19
N VAL A 198 -6.18 10.00 24.33
CA VAL A 198 -6.04 10.75 25.57
C VAL A 198 -4.63 10.52 26.14
N THR A 199 -4.06 11.54 26.76
CA THR A 199 -2.74 11.45 27.41
C THR A 199 -2.73 10.39 28.53
N ASP A 200 -1.56 9.76 28.74
CA ASP A 200 -1.34 8.82 29.85
C ASP A 200 -1.17 9.53 31.22
N ASP A 201 -1.08 10.85 31.23
CA ASP A 201 -1.03 11.66 32.45
C ASP A 201 -2.41 11.66 33.15
N VAL A 202 -2.47 11.02 34.30
CA VAL A 202 -3.73 10.80 35.07
C VAL A 202 -4.46 12.09 35.38
N ASP A 203 -3.76 13.16 35.78
CA ASP A 203 -4.37 14.44 36.15
C ASP A 203 -4.95 15.16 34.93
N LYS A 204 -4.23 15.10 33.79
CA LYS A 204 -4.71 15.67 32.53
C LYS A 204 -5.87 14.87 31.98
N ALA A 205 -5.81 13.55 32.03
CA ALA A 205 -6.89 12.66 31.61
C ALA A 205 -8.17 12.91 32.42
N ALA A 206 -8.07 13.11 33.76
CA ALA A 206 -9.22 13.43 34.61
C ALA A 206 -9.83 14.82 34.29
N LYS A 207 -8.98 15.81 34.01
CA LYS A 207 -9.44 17.13 33.53
C LYS A 207 -10.14 17.05 32.19
N TRP A 208 -9.57 16.26 31.26
CA TRP A 208 -10.18 16.03 29.97
C TRP A 208 -11.56 15.36 30.10
N GLU A 209 -11.69 14.32 30.93
CA GLU A 209 -12.95 13.60 31.07
C GLU A 209 -14.07 14.53 31.64
N LYS A 210 -13.72 15.42 32.59
CA LYS A 210 -14.65 16.43 33.06
C LYS A 210 -15.06 17.44 31.99
N HIS A 211 -14.08 17.84 31.15
CA HIS A 211 -14.34 18.78 30.05
C HIS A 211 -15.16 18.10 28.96
N ARG A 212 -14.86 16.84 28.60
CA ARG A 212 -15.59 16.05 27.61
C ARG A 212 -17.09 16.00 27.93
N LYS A 213 -17.47 15.78 29.18
CA LYS A 213 -18.87 15.82 29.60
C LYS A 213 -19.56 17.18 29.31
N SER A 214 -18.87 18.28 29.54
CA SER A 214 -19.38 19.59 29.16
C SER A 214 -19.53 19.77 27.65
N LEU A 215 -18.59 19.20 26.85
CA LEU A 215 -18.71 19.21 25.38
C LEU A 215 -19.87 18.34 24.91
N GLU A 216 -20.10 17.21 25.56
CA GLU A 216 -21.24 16.32 25.29
C GLU A 216 -22.57 17.04 25.50
N ASP A 217 -22.73 17.77 26.62
CA ASP A 217 -23.94 18.54 26.90
C ASP A 217 -24.19 19.63 25.85
N ARG A 218 -23.14 20.35 25.46
CA ARG A 218 -23.20 21.40 24.44
C ARG A 218 -23.51 20.91 23.05
N THR A 219 -23.16 19.65 22.72
CA THR A 219 -23.32 19.06 21.40
C THR A 219 -24.51 18.10 21.31
N MET A 220 -25.31 17.92 22.33
CA MET A 220 -26.42 16.95 22.37
C MET A 220 -27.35 17.07 21.16
N GLN A 221 -27.76 18.30 20.81
CA GLN A 221 -28.65 18.51 19.66
C GLN A 221 -27.99 18.20 18.31
N SER A 222 -26.74 18.63 18.11
CA SER A 222 -26.00 18.38 16.88
C SER A 222 -25.66 16.90 16.73
N ARG A 223 -25.29 16.19 17.82
CA ARG A 223 -25.09 14.74 17.78
C ARG A 223 -26.39 14.01 17.40
N SER A 224 -27.53 14.38 18.01
CA SER A 224 -28.82 13.77 17.64
C SER A 224 -29.18 14.03 16.17
N ALA A 225 -28.93 15.22 15.65
CA ALA A 225 -29.20 15.56 14.26
C ALA A 225 -28.31 14.75 13.29
N VAL A 226 -27.01 14.63 13.57
CA VAL A 226 -26.06 13.86 12.75
C VAL A 226 -26.36 12.37 12.85
N SER A 227 -26.58 11.83 14.05
CA SER A 227 -26.93 10.43 14.29
C SER A 227 -28.13 9.96 13.43
N LYS A 228 -29.19 10.77 13.42
CA LYS A 228 -30.39 10.48 12.59
C LYS A 228 -30.12 10.48 11.09
N LYS A 229 -29.14 11.28 10.64
CA LYS A 229 -28.85 11.43 9.22
C LYS A 229 -28.00 10.27 8.65
N ILE A 230 -27.05 9.77 9.44
CA ILE A 230 -26.04 8.81 8.96
C ILE A 230 -26.04 7.47 9.72
N GLY A 231 -27.03 7.23 10.58
CA GLY A 231 -27.17 5.94 11.28
C GLY A 231 -26.12 5.63 12.34
N LEU A 232 -25.31 6.64 12.74
CA LEU A 232 -24.31 6.48 13.81
C LEU A 232 -24.97 6.56 15.20
N THR A 233 -24.33 5.95 16.19
CA THR A 233 -24.76 6.08 17.58
C THR A 233 -24.29 7.42 18.16
N ASP A 234 -24.97 7.88 19.20
CA ASP A 234 -24.55 9.07 19.96
C ASP A 234 -23.14 8.89 20.56
N LYS A 235 -22.80 7.64 20.92
CA LYS A 235 -21.48 7.29 21.45
C LYS A 235 -20.36 7.49 20.41
N ASP A 236 -20.58 7.09 19.16
CA ASP A 236 -19.59 7.25 18.09
C ASP A 236 -19.24 8.72 17.89
N LEU A 237 -20.25 9.59 17.92
CA LEU A 237 -20.08 11.03 17.81
C LEU A 237 -19.46 11.67 19.07
N SER A 238 -19.76 11.14 20.26
CA SER A 238 -19.11 11.56 21.50
C SER A 238 -17.63 11.20 21.54
N ASN A 239 -17.25 10.07 20.96
CA ASN A 239 -15.87 9.57 20.95
C ASN A 239 -14.92 10.42 20.09
N VAL A 240 -15.45 11.21 19.16
CA VAL A 240 -14.62 12.08 18.30
C VAL A 240 -14.51 13.53 18.80
N LEU A 241 -15.10 13.85 19.97
CA LEU A 241 -14.89 15.15 20.60
C LEU A 241 -13.40 15.39 20.90
N PRO A 242 -12.86 16.57 20.72
CA PRO A 242 -13.53 17.90 20.56
C PRO A 242 -13.91 18.27 19.11
N ILE A 243 -13.85 17.34 18.16
CA ILE A 243 -14.34 17.63 16.80
C ILE A 243 -15.87 17.78 16.88
N HIS A 244 -16.37 18.95 16.48
CA HIS A 244 -17.81 19.20 16.50
C HIS A 244 -18.55 18.22 15.59
N PRO A 245 -19.73 17.65 15.95
CA PRO A 245 -20.43 16.62 15.17
C PRO A 245 -20.64 16.97 13.70
N TYR A 246 -20.97 18.22 13.37
CA TYR A 246 -21.07 18.67 11.98
C TYR A 246 -19.72 18.71 11.27
N ALA A 247 -18.65 19.09 11.97
CA ALA A 247 -17.32 19.05 11.40
C ALA A 247 -16.86 17.60 11.13
N ALA A 248 -17.14 16.68 12.05
CA ALA A 248 -16.84 15.26 11.87
C ALA A 248 -17.59 14.65 10.67
N LEU A 249 -18.88 15.00 10.51
CA LEU A 249 -19.67 14.60 9.34
C LEU A 249 -19.07 15.12 8.03
N ILE A 250 -18.69 16.40 8.00
CA ILE A 250 -18.08 16.99 6.80
C ILE A 250 -16.71 16.40 6.54
N LEU A 251 -15.90 16.15 7.58
CA LEU A 251 -14.60 15.51 7.46
C LEU A 251 -14.71 14.10 6.84
N GLN A 252 -15.72 13.32 7.24
CA GLN A 252 -16.04 12.05 6.63
C GLN A 252 -16.38 12.22 5.13
N HIS A 253 -17.27 13.14 4.78
CA HIS A 253 -17.64 13.38 3.40
C HIS A 253 -16.47 13.88 2.53
N ILE A 254 -15.70 14.85 3.03
CA ILE A 254 -14.52 15.36 2.33
C ILE A 254 -13.54 14.21 2.04
N SER A 255 -13.32 13.33 3.02
CA SER A 255 -12.36 12.23 2.87
C SER A 255 -12.71 11.25 1.75
N ILE A 256 -13.98 11.10 1.38
CA ILE A 256 -14.45 10.26 0.25
C ILE A 256 -14.02 10.87 -1.10
N TYR A 257 -13.94 12.19 -1.21
CA TYR A 257 -13.64 12.91 -2.45
C TYR A 257 -12.15 13.21 -2.67
N TYR A 258 -11.31 12.90 -1.71
CA TYR A 258 -9.86 12.96 -1.89
C TYR A 258 -9.33 11.70 -2.54
N THR A 259 -8.31 11.82 -3.38
CA THR A 259 -7.65 10.70 -4.08
C THR A 259 -7.09 9.61 -3.16
N SER A 260 -7.04 9.87 -1.85
CA SER A 260 -6.59 8.94 -0.81
C SER A 260 -7.39 9.16 0.47
N THR A 261 -8.53 8.51 0.56
CA THR A 261 -9.59 8.70 1.56
C THR A 261 -9.11 8.69 3.02
N ALA A 262 -8.40 7.64 3.43
CA ALA A 262 -7.92 7.51 4.79
C ALA A 262 -6.79 8.49 5.12
N ARG A 263 -5.88 8.72 4.18
CA ARG A 263 -4.74 9.63 4.39
C ARG A 263 -5.16 11.07 4.60
N SER A 264 -6.23 11.53 3.95
CA SER A 264 -6.69 12.93 4.07
C SER A 264 -7.23 13.25 5.45
N MET A 265 -8.05 12.37 6.03
CA MET A 265 -8.56 12.51 7.38
C MET A 265 -7.44 12.41 8.44
N PHE A 266 -6.55 11.42 8.29
CA PHE A 266 -5.40 11.26 9.18
C PHE A 266 -4.42 12.43 9.05
N ASN A 267 -4.23 12.98 7.85
CA ASN A 267 -3.41 14.16 7.67
C ASN A 267 -3.99 15.35 8.45
N PHE A 268 -5.31 15.56 8.44
CA PHE A 268 -5.93 16.60 9.26
C PHE A 268 -5.68 16.38 10.74
N ILE A 269 -5.83 15.15 11.23
CA ILE A 269 -5.69 14.83 12.68
C ILE A 269 -4.23 14.91 13.14
N LYS A 270 -3.27 14.49 12.30
CA LYS A 270 -1.87 14.33 12.68
C LYS A 270 -0.93 15.38 12.09
N ASN A 271 -1.45 16.35 11.33
CA ASN A 271 -0.61 17.37 10.71
C ASN A 271 -0.04 18.32 11.77
N ASP A 272 1.26 18.55 11.67
CA ASP A 272 2.08 19.42 12.54
C ASP A 272 2.92 20.41 11.69
N GLU A 273 2.42 20.81 10.50
CA GLU A 273 3.17 21.61 9.53
C GLU A 273 3.19 23.13 9.83
N GLY A 274 2.91 23.54 11.06
CA GLY A 274 3.14 24.90 11.50
C GLY A 274 1.91 25.79 11.66
N GLU A 275 2.17 27.10 11.88
CA GLU A 275 1.17 28.06 12.37
C GLU A 275 0.07 28.40 11.37
N ASP A 276 0.34 28.29 10.08
CA ASP A 276 -0.60 28.67 9.01
C ASP A 276 -1.58 27.56 8.63
N VAL A 277 -1.35 26.32 9.10
CA VAL A 277 -2.17 25.16 8.77
C VAL A 277 -3.07 24.81 9.96
N LYS A 278 -4.34 25.20 9.89
CA LYS A 278 -5.33 24.97 10.97
C LYS A 278 -5.81 23.52 11.00
N ALA A 279 -4.90 22.58 11.33
CA ALA A 279 -5.20 21.18 11.55
C ALA A 279 -5.57 20.90 13.02
N PHE A 280 -5.83 19.65 13.37
CA PHE A 280 -6.21 19.24 14.71
C PHE A 280 -5.10 19.54 15.75
N GLN A 281 -3.82 19.31 15.40
CA GLN A 281 -2.71 19.62 16.29
C GLN A 281 -2.61 21.12 16.57
N TRP A 282 -2.75 21.96 15.54
CA TRP A 282 -2.83 23.42 15.69
C TRP A 282 -3.95 23.84 16.66
N PHE A 283 -5.11 23.14 16.61
CA PHE A 283 -6.20 23.38 17.55
C PHE A 283 -5.80 23.03 18.99
N ILE A 284 -5.21 21.85 19.24
CA ILE A 284 -4.79 21.42 20.59
C ILE A 284 -3.80 22.39 21.21
N ASP A 285 -2.89 22.95 20.42
CA ASP A 285 -1.86 23.86 20.92
C ASP A 285 -2.39 25.24 21.31
N ARG A 286 -3.56 25.64 20.77
CA ARG A 286 -4.11 27.01 20.95
C ARG A 286 -5.36 27.08 21.81
N TYR A 287 -6.07 25.98 21.94
CA TYR A 287 -7.33 25.97 22.68
C TYR A 287 -7.21 25.12 23.93
N ASP A 288 -7.58 25.70 25.03
CA ASP A 288 -7.66 25.04 26.34
C ASP A 288 -9.12 24.87 26.79
N PHE A 289 -9.31 24.28 27.98
CA PHE A 289 -10.63 24.01 28.54
C PHE A 289 -11.43 25.26 28.89
N SER A 290 -10.78 26.43 28.99
CA SER A 290 -11.40 27.71 29.27
C SER A 290 -11.80 28.46 28.01
N SER A 291 -11.41 28.01 26.85
CA SER A 291 -11.70 28.66 25.58
C SER A 291 -13.19 28.77 25.32
N GLN A 292 -13.62 29.93 24.80
CA GLN A 292 -15.03 30.19 24.51
C GLN A 292 -15.61 29.22 23.48
N ASN A 293 -14.81 28.82 22.51
CA ASN A 293 -15.16 27.85 21.50
C ASN A 293 -14.16 26.66 21.44
N PRO A 294 -14.32 25.65 22.32
CA PRO A 294 -13.40 24.54 22.48
C PRO A 294 -13.70 23.40 21.51
N PHE A 295 -14.08 23.70 20.28
CA PHE A 295 -14.38 22.70 19.23
C PHE A 295 -13.57 22.93 17.99
N VAL A 296 -13.18 21.84 17.37
CA VAL A 296 -12.77 21.85 15.96
C VAL A 296 -14.02 22.05 15.11
N THR A 297 -14.08 23.14 14.37
CA THR A 297 -15.24 23.58 13.61
C THR A 297 -15.00 23.50 12.10
N ILE A 298 -16.06 23.72 11.32
CA ILE A 298 -16.03 23.57 9.85
C ILE A 298 -15.05 24.54 9.17
N ASP A 299 -14.88 25.75 9.72
CA ASP A 299 -13.94 26.74 9.20
C ASP A 299 -12.48 26.27 9.24
N MET A 300 -12.11 25.43 10.23
CA MET A 300 -10.80 24.83 10.30
C MET A 300 -10.62 23.80 9.18
N LEU A 301 -11.66 22.99 8.90
CA LEU A 301 -11.65 22.08 7.76
C LEU A 301 -11.55 22.82 6.43
N TRP A 302 -12.26 23.96 6.31
CA TRP A 302 -12.16 24.82 5.14
C TRP A 302 -10.74 25.33 4.91
N ASN A 303 -10.11 25.85 5.96
CA ASN A 303 -8.72 26.32 5.88
C ASN A 303 -7.78 25.19 5.47
N PHE A 304 -7.85 24.01 6.13
CA PHE A 304 -6.96 22.90 5.86
C PHE A 304 -7.14 22.30 4.47
N PHE A 305 -8.36 22.02 4.06
CA PHE A 305 -8.63 21.28 2.82
C PHE A 305 -8.76 22.17 1.61
N TYR A 306 -9.25 23.38 1.76
CA TYR A 306 -9.49 24.29 0.64
C TYR A 306 -8.42 25.38 0.51
N GLU A 307 -8.17 26.15 1.54
CA GLU A 307 -7.21 27.27 1.43
C GLU A 307 -5.77 26.78 1.28
N THR A 308 -5.36 25.79 2.06
CA THR A 308 -3.99 25.24 2.03
C THR A 308 -3.85 23.97 1.18
N GLY A 309 -4.91 23.20 1.02
CA GLY A 309 -4.93 21.87 0.38
C GLY A 309 -5.66 21.78 -0.95
N SER A 310 -6.08 22.90 -1.57
CA SER A 310 -6.95 22.92 -2.76
C SER A 310 -6.40 22.15 -3.96
N GLN A 311 -5.09 22.03 -4.09
CA GLN A 311 -4.43 21.27 -5.17
C GLN A 311 -4.64 19.74 -5.05
N LYS A 312 -5.03 19.25 -3.88
CA LYS A 312 -5.28 17.83 -3.62
C LYS A 312 -6.75 17.43 -3.81
N LEU A 313 -7.64 18.41 -4.05
CA LEU A 313 -9.05 18.16 -4.36
C LEU A 313 -9.22 17.68 -5.80
N ALA A 314 -10.19 16.80 -6.02
CA ALA A 314 -10.63 16.47 -7.37
C ALA A 314 -11.09 17.73 -8.14
N ASP A 315 -10.70 17.83 -9.42
CA ASP A 315 -10.88 19.05 -10.23
C ASP A 315 -12.32 19.56 -10.22
N GLY A 316 -13.32 18.69 -10.40
CA GLY A 316 -14.73 19.10 -10.39
C GLY A 316 -15.18 19.69 -9.05
N ILE A 317 -14.67 19.23 -7.92
CA ILE A 317 -14.98 19.78 -6.59
C ILE A 317 -14.31 21.13 -6.41
N ARG A 318 -13.05 21.27 -6.84
CA ARG A 318 -12.30 22.52 -6.79
C ARG A 318 -12.99 23.61 -7.61
N GLU A 319 -13.49 23.29 -8.80
CA GLU A 319 -14.23 24.24 -9.65
C GLU A 319 -15.53 24.69 -8.98
N VAL A 320 -16.32 23.75 -8.44
CA VAL A 320 -17.57 24.09 -7.73
C VAL A 320 -17.29 24.99 -6.53
N LEU A 321 -16.32 24.65 -5.68
CA LEU A 321 -15.95 25.46 -4.54
C LEU A 321 -15.45 26.84 -4.93
N SER A 322 -14.62 26.93 -5.97
CA SER A 322 -14.15 28.22 -6.52
C SER A 322 -15.31 29.11 -7.00
N CYS A 323 -16.28 28.52 -7.70
CA CYS A 323 -17.49 29.25 -8.13
C CYS A 323 -18.31 29.77 -6.95
N TYR A 324 -18.47 28.96 -5.90
CA TYR A 324 -19.19 29.39 -4.69
C TYR A 324 -18.47 30.50 -3.95
N THR A 325 -17.15 30.39 -3.75
CA THR A 325 -16.34 31.43 -3.10
C THR A 325 -16.45 32.76 -3.84
N GLN A 326 -16.31 32.75 -5.17
CA GLN A 326 -16.43 33.96 -5.97
C GLN A 326 -17.83 34.60 -5.93
N LYS A 327 -18.89 33.80 -5.77
CA LYS A 327 -20.25 34.33 -5.60
C LYS A 327 -20.42 34.94 -4.21
N MET A 328 -19.95 34.26 -3.15
CA MET A 328 -20.02 34.77 -1.79
C MET A 328 -19.27 36.09 -1.63
N ASP A 329 -18.09 36.21 -2.21
CA ASP A 329 -17.30 37.44 -2.19
C ASP A 329 -18.05 38.61 -2.89
N LYS A 330 -18.80 38.32 -3.95
CA LYS A 330 -19.61 39.35 -4.65
C LYS A 330 -20.89 39.76 -3.90
N GLU A 331 -21.45 38.87 -3.10
CA GLU A 331 -22.67 39.15 -2.32
C GLU A 331 -22.36 39.82 -0.97
N LEU A 332 -21.13 39.68 -0.46
CA LEU A 332 -20.67 40.24 0.82
C LEU A 332 -19.99 41.61 0.64
N MET A 333 -19.61 42.02 -0.56
CA MET A 333 -19.14 43.39 -0.91
C MET A 333 -20.27 44.28 -1.36
#